data_d3f29535c3d11ef210dddf89bd6ba9a1
#
_entry.id   d3f29535c3d11ef210dddf89bd6ba9a1
#
_cell.length_a   1.000
_cell.length_b   1.000
_cell.length_c   1.000
_cell.angle_alpha   90.00
_cell.angle_beta   90.00
_cell.angle_gamma   90.00
#
_symmetry.space_group_name_H-M   'P 1'
#
loop_
_entity.id
_entity.type
_entity.pdbx_description
1 polymer ?
#
loop_
_entity_poly.entity_id
_entity_poly.type
_entity_poly.pdbx_seq_one_letter_code
_entity_poly.pdbx_strand_id
1 'polypeptide(L)'
;MKSKKLLIVAVMASGILAACQTDSRQQILASDQSQVSLRSIQSRMFDTSDQSLTIRTIIATLQDLGFTIDKVDNDIGVVSATKAGDYLLKMTVSSRKRGSEQISVRASAQHNITAVSDPKLYQKFFEALSKAMFLEANQVN
;
A
#
# COMPACT_ATOMS: atom_id res chain seq x y z
N MET A 1 -22.15 -16.37 -61.02
CA MET A 1 -22.00 -17.24 -59.81
C MET A 1 -20.79 -16.96 -58.96
N LYS A 2 -19.78 -16.26 -59.45
CA LYS A 2 -18.54 -15.96 -58.65
C LYS A 2 -18.68 -14.74 -57.73
N SER A 3 -19.56 -13.78 -57.96
CA SER A 3 -19.73 -12.55 -57.16
C SER A 3 -20.52 -12.78 -55.83
N LYS A 4 -21.42 -13.74 -55.80
CA LYS A 4 -22.19 -14.05 -54.57
C LYS A 4 -21.38 -14.72 -53.49
N LYS A 5 -20.35 -15.48 -53.83
CA LYS A 5 -19.43 -16.11 -52.87
C LYS A 5 -18.43 -15.10 -52.24
N LEU A 6 -18.08 -14.04 -52.99
CA LEU A 6 -17.19 -13.00 -52.46
C LEU A 6 -17.87 -12.10 -51.44
N LEU A 7 -19.18 -11.84 -51.58
CA LEU A 7 -19.98 -11.04 -50.65
C LEU A 7 -20.19 -11.74 -49.28
N ILE A 8 -20.32 -13.06 -49.28
CA ILE A 8 -20.50 -13.85 -48.04
C ILE A 8 -19.19 -13.88 -47.21
N VAL A 9 -18.04 -13.90 -47.87
CA VAL A 9 -16.73 -13.89 -47.16
C VAL A 9 -16.44 -12.53 -46.52
N ALA A 10 -16.88 -11.43 -47.15
CA ALA A 10 -16.68 -10.08 -46.61
C ALA A 10 -17.50 -9.79 -45.36
N VAL A 11 -18.68 -10.40 -45.20
CA VAL A 11 -19.55 -10.22 -44.01
C VAL A 11 -19.06 -11.01 -42.81
N MET A 12 -18.38 -12.13 -43.02
CA MET A 12 -17.80 -12.94 -41.93
C MET A 12 -16.54 -12.31 -41.29
N ALA A 13 -15.83 -11.44 -42.01
CA ALA A 13 -14.60 -10.82 -41.50
C ALA A 13 -14.84 -9.62 -40.54
N SER A 14 -16.05 -9.06 -40.52
CA SER A 14 -16.38 -7.86 -39.72
C SER A 14 -16.78 -8.16 -38.25
N GLY A 15 -17.00 -9.42 -37.92
CA GLY A 15 -17.53 -9.82 -36.58
C GLY A 15 -16.48 -10.08 -35.51
N ILE A 16 -15.20 -10.11 -35.84
CA ILE A 16 -14.15 -10.58 -34.90
C ILE A 16 -13.47 -9.44 -34.13
N LEU A 17 -13.69 -8.18 -34.49
CA LEU A 17 -13.01 -7.02 -33.86
C LEU A 17 -13.74 -6.46 -32.62
N ALA A 18 -14.95 -6.90 -32.32
CA ALA A 18 -15.73 -6.35 -31.19
C ALA A 18 -15.51 -7.07 -29.84
N ALA A 19 -14.86 -8.22 -29.79
CA ALA A 19 -14.74 -9.05 -28.59
C ALA A 19 -13.58 -8.66 -27.66
N CYS A 20 -12.59 -7.87 -28.12
CA CYS A 20 -11.40 -7.55 -27.32
C CYS A 20 -11.49 -6.30 -26.45
N GLN A 21 -12.54 -5.50 -26.54
CA GLN A 21 -12.62 -4.21 -25.82
C GLN A 21 -13.27 -4.30 -24.43
N THR A 22 -14.03 -5.35 -24.14
CA THR A 22 -14.74 -5.49 -22.87
C THR A 22 -13.83 -6.01 -21.75
N ASP A 23 -12.87 -6.87 -22.05
CA ASP A 23 -11.95 -7.42 -21.06
C ASP A 23 -10.96 -6.38 -20.51
N SER A 24 -10.47 -5.49 -21.33
CA SER A 24 -9.48 -4.48 -20.93
C SER A 24 -10.06 -3.46 -19.94
N ARG A 25 -11.33 -3.06 -20.10
CA ARG A 25 -11.99 -2.12 -19.18
C ARG A 25 -12.27 -2.75 -17.81
N GLN A 26 -12.72 -4.00 -17.78
CA GLN A 26 -12.94 -4.73 -16.53
C GLN A 26 -11.63 -5.00 -15.79
N GLN A 27 -10.56 -5.27 -16.50
CA GLN A 27 -9.24 -5.50 -15.93
C GLN A 27 -8.64 -4.22 -15.33
N ILE A 28 -8.83 -3.07 -15.98
CA ILE A 28 -8.42 -1.75 -15.47
C ILE A 28 -9.22 -1.40 -14.22
N LEU A 29 -10.55 -1.53 -14.23
CA LEU A 29 -11.41 -1.24 -13.08
C LEU A 29 -11.12 -2.17 -11.89
N ALA A 30 -10.87 -3.45 -12.13
CA ALA A 30 -10.49 -4.40 -11.09
C ALA A 30 -9.13 -4.08 -10.49
N SER A 31 -8.16 -3.64 -11.29
CA SER A 31 -6.84 -3.21 -10.81
C SER A 31 -6.92 -1.92 -9.98
N ASP A 32 -7.75 -0.96 -10.37
CA ASP A 32 -7.95 0.29 -9.64
C ASP A 32 -8.65 0.04 -8.30
N GLN A 33 -9.68 -0.80 -8.24
CA GLN A 33 -10.32 -1.20 -6.99
C GLN A 33 -9.34 -1.93 -6.05
N SER A 34 -8.52 -2.81 -6.58
CA SER A 34 -7.46 -3.50 -5.83
C SER A 34 -6.45 -2.50 -5.25
N GLN A 35 -6.03 -1.50 -6.01
CA GLN A 35 -5.10 -0.45 -5.56
C GLN A 35 -5.71 0.45 -4.48
N VAL A 36 -6.98 0.85 -4.62
CA VAL A 36 -7.70 1.64 -3.61
C VAL A 36 -7.84 0.85 -2.31
N SER A 37 -8.25 -0.41 -2.40
CA SER A 37 -8.37 -1.30 -1.26
C SER A 37 -7.03 -1.49 -0.54
N LEU A 38 -5.94 -1.70 -1.28
CA LEU A 38 -4.60 -1.81 -0.73
C LEU A 38 -4.17 -0.53 0.00
N ARG A 39 -4.43 0.64 -0.58
CA ARG A 39 -4.11 1.93 0.07
C ARG A 39 -4.86 2.13 1.38
N SER A 40 -6.11 1.67 1.48
CA SER A 40 -6.91 1.80 2.70
C SER A 40 -6.33 0.99 3.88
N ILE A 41 -5.82 -0.21 3.63
CA ILE A 41 -5.17 -1.02 4.67
C ILE A 41 -3.76 -0.55 5.01
N GLN A 42 -3.10 0.14 4.09
CA GLN A 42 -1.74 0.66 4.24
C GLN A 42 -1.66 2.02 4.95
N SER A 43 -2.79 2.65 5.28
CA SER A 43 -2.77 4.03 5.81
C SER A 43 -3.66 4.16 7.05
N ARG A 44 -3.21 4.98 8.02
CA ARG A 44 -3.98 5.38 9.21
C ARG A 44 -3.72 6.85 9.49
N MET A 45 -4.74 7.51 10.03
CA MET A 45 -4.66 8.86 10.58
C MET A 45 -4.49 8.79 12.10
N PHE A 46 -3.63 9.65 12.64
CA PHE A 46 -3.42 9.82 14.07
C PHE A 46 -3.67 11.27 14.45
N ASP A 47 -4.39 11.50 15.54
CA ASP A 47 -4.73 12.82 16.07
C ASP A 47 -3.56 13.35 16.90
N THR A 48 -2.51 13.77 16.22
CA THR A 48 -1.29 14.38 16.78
C THR A 48 -0.63 15.27 15.75
N SER A 49 -0.01 16.36 16.20
CA SER A 49 0.80 17.24 15.38
C SER A 49 2.30 17.00 15.54
N ASP A 50 2.71 16.15 16.49
CA ASP A 50 4.11 15.86 16.79
C ASP A 50 4.68 14.79 15.86
N GLN A 51 5.30 15.24 14.77
CA GLN A 51 5.94 14.35 13.80
C GLN A 51 7.18 13.65 14.37
N SER A 52 7.94 14.31 15.24
CA SER A 52 9.13 13.71 15.85
C SER A 52 8.77 12.57 16.78
N LEU A 53 7.74 12.75 17.60
CA LEU A 53 7.18 11.69 18.44
C LEU A 53 6.69 10.53 17.56
N THR A 54 5.93 10.83 16.52
CA THR A 54 5.40 9.81 15.60
C THR A 54 6.52 8.98 14.97
N ILE A 55 7.60 9.61 14.52
CA ILE A 55 8.75 8.89 13.92
C ILE A 55 9.43 8.00 14.95
N ARG A 56 9.69 8.49 16.16
CA ARG A 56 10.28 7.67 17.25
C ARG A 56 9.40 6.47 17.59
N THR A 57 8.09 6.68 17.67
CA THR A 57 7.14 5.61 17.95
C THR A 57 7.07 4.58 16.82
N ILE A 58 7.16 5.01 15.56
CA ILE A 58 7.26 4.12 14.39
C ILE A 58 8.53 3.25 14.51
N ILE A 59 9.67 3.85 14.84
CA ILE A 59 10.94 3.14 15.01
C ILE A 59 10.81 2.08 16.09
N ALA A 60 10.34 2.46 17.29
CA ALA A 60 10.14 1.54 18.40
C ALA A 60 9.18 0.39 18.03
N THR A 61 8.05 0.72 17.38
CA THR A 61 7.07 -0.29 16.93
C THR A 61 7.67 -1.29 15.95
N LEU A 62 8.46 -0.83 14.98
CA LEU A 62 9.13 -1.71 14.02
C LEU A 62 10.13 -2.63 14.72
N GLN A 63 10.91 -2.11 15.67
CA GLN A 63 11.86 -2.90 16.47
C GLN A 63 11.14 -3.95 17.33
N ASP A 64 10.04 -3.59 17.99
CA ASP A 64 9.21 -4.51 18.78
C ASP A 64 8.61 -5.63 17.93
N LEU A 65 8.33 -5.35 16.66
CA LEU A 65 7.87 -6.34 15.69
C LEU A 65 9.01 -7.18 15.07
N GLY A 66 10.25 -6.95 15.52
CA GLY A 66 11.43 -7.70 15.12
C GLY A 66 12.06 -7.23 13.81
N PHE A 67 11.83 -5.98 13.41
CA PHE A 67 12.52 -5.35 12.29
C PHE A 67 13.82 -4.67 12.76
N THR A 68 14.82 -4.73 11.91
CA THR A 68 16.04 -3.92 12.02
C THR A 68 15.85 -2.65 11.21
N ILE A 69 16.13 -1.48 11.80
CA ILE A 69 16.01 -0.19 11.12
C ILE A 69 17.19 -0.03 10.15
N ASP A 70 16.88 0.16 8.87
CA ASP A 70 17.88 0.37 7.83
C ASP A 70 18.20 1.85 7.65
N LYS A 71 17.16 2.69 7.63
CA LYS A 71 17.29 4.13 7.39
C LYS A 71 16.16 4.90 8.05
N VAL A 72 16.51 6.05 8.60
CA VAL A 72 15.56 7.07 9.09
C VAL A 72 15.85 8.37 8.38
N ASP A 73 14.83 8.98 7.81
CA ASP A 73 14.87 10.30 7.21
C ASP A 73 13.83 11.17 7.90
N ASN A 74 14.30 12.01 8.84
CA ASN A 74 13.42 12.85 9.64
C ASN A 74 12.84 14.03 8.83
N ASP A 75 13.54 14.51 7.81
CA ASP A 75 13.13 15.69 7.04
C ASP A 75 11.89 15.39 6.19
N ILE A 76 11.86 14.19 5.59
CA ILE A 76 10.70 13.73 4.81
C ILE A 76 9.79 12.77 5.57
N GLY A 77 10.14 12.43 6.81
CA GLY A 77 9.34 11.58 7.68
C GLY A 77 9.25 10.13 7.23
N VAL A 78 10.36 9.52 6.81
CA VAL A 78 10.40 8.14 6.29
C VAL A 78 11.31 7.26 7.12
N VAL A 79 10.82 6.07 7.47
CA VAL A 79 11.57 5.00 8.14
C VAL A 79 11.54 3.76 7.27
N SER A 80 12.70 3.19 6.98
CA SER A 80 12.84 1.90 6.28
C SER A 80 13.45 0.88 7.23
N ALA A 81 12.89 -0.32 7.23
CA ALA A 81 13.31 -1.40 8.11
C ALA A 81 13.17 -2.75 7.41
N THR A 82 14.00 -3.70 7.81
CA THR A 82 14.06 -5.04 7.24
C THR A 82 13.94 -6.10 8.35
N LYS A 83 13.18 -7.15 8.08
CA LYS A 83 13.07 -8.31 8.93
C LYS A 83 13.54 -9.54 8.17
N ALA A 84 14.55 -10.22 8.74
CA ALA A 84 15.03 -11.51 8.24
C ALA A 84 14.08 -12.63 8.68
N GLY A 85 13.87 -13.60 7.82
CA GLY A 85 13.06 -14.80 8.01
C GLY A 85 13.28 -15.72 6.82
N ASP A 86 12.30 -16.55 6.50
CA ASP A 86 12.35 -17.39 5.28
C ASP A 86 12.52 -16.55 4.02
N TYR A 87 12.01 -15.30 4.07
CA TYR A 87 12.19 -14.27 3.04
C TYR A 87 12.56 -12.95 3.69
N LEU A 88 13.31 -12.14 2.97
CA LEU A 88 13.61 -10.78 3.39
C LEU A 88 12.35 -9.90 3.25
N LEU A 89 11.80 -9.49 4.39
CA LEU A 89 10.64 -8.59 4.43
C LEU A 89 11.13 -7.16 4.70
N LYS A 90 10.99 -6.29 3.72
CA LYS A 90 11.27 -4.85 3.86
C LYS A 90 9.97 -4.09 4.07
N MET A 91 9.94 -3.23 5.08
CA MET A 91 8.84 -2.30 5.34
C MET A 91 9.33 -0.86 5.30
N THR A 92 8.61 -0.02 4.58
CA THR A 92 8.84 1.42 4.53
C THR A 92 7.61 2.13 5.06
N VAL A 93 7.81 2.96 6.07
CA VAL A 93 6.75 3.72 6.74
C VAL A 93 7.01 5.20 6.54
N SER A 94 6.01 5.94 6.09
CA SER A 94 6.07 7.39 5.95
C SER A 94 5.03 8.06 6.85
N SER A 95 5.43 9.16 7.51
CA SER A 95 4.56 10.02 8.31
C SER A 95 4.47 11.39 7.66
N ARG A 96 3.26 11.92 7.48
CA ARG A 96 3.04 13.22 6.85
C ARG A 96 1.96 14.00 7.60
N LYS A 97 2.25 15.26 7.92
CA LYS A 97 1.24 16.16 8.50
C LYS A 97 0.05 16.33 7.57
N ARG A 98 -1.14 16.33 8.16
CA ARG A 98 -2.43 16.59 7.51
C ARG A 98 -3.16 17.67 8.29
N GLY A 99 -3.08 18.90 7.78
CA GLY A 99 -3.55 20.08 8.54
C GLY A 99 -2.67 20.35 9.76
N SER A 100 -3.25 20.95 10.79
CA SER A 100 -2.55 21.37 12.01
C SER A 100 -2.49 20.32 13.12
N GLU A 101 -3.39 19.32 13.10
CA GLU A 101 -3.65 18.45 14.25
C GLU A 101 -3.53 16.95 13.95
N GLN A 102 -3.28 16.58 12.70
CA GLN A 102 -3.25 15.18 12.30
C GLN A 102 -1.99 14.80 11.53
N ILE A 103 -1.60 13.53 11.70
CA ILE A 103 -0.54 12.91 10.93
C ILE A 103 -1.09 11.66 10.24
N SER A 104 -0.87 11.57 8.93
CA SER A 104 -1.11 10.38 8.14
C SER A 104 0.13 9.50 8.16
N VAL A 105 0.00 8.28 8.64
CA VAL A 105 1.04 7.25 8.56
C VAL A 105 0.67 6.24 7.49
N ARG A 106 1.60 5.99 6.58
CA ARG A 106 1.45 4.98 5.54
C ARG A 106 2.60 3.98 5.61
N ALA A 107 2.25 2.69 5.64
CA ALA A 107 3.19 1.58 5.59
C ALA A 107 3.08 0.87 4.23
N SER A 108 4.21 0.50 3.66
CA SER A 108 4.29 -0.38 2.49
C SER A 108 5.32 -1.47 2.77
N ALA A 109 5.04 -2.69 2.34
CA ALA A 109 5.92 -3.83 2.56
C ALA A 109 6.16 -4.60 1.26
N GLN A 110 7.34 -5.23 1.18
CA GLN A 110 7.70 -6.08 0.06
C GLN A 110 8.54 -7.28 0.54
N HIS A 111 8.29 -8.43 -0.06
CA HIS A 111 9.17 -9.59 0.00
C HIS A 111 10.12 -9.55 -1.20
N ASN A 112 11.41 -9.37 -0.94
CA ASN A 112 12.39 -9.10 -2.00
C ASN A 112 11.95 -7.90 -2.85
N ILE A 113 11.39 -8.14 -4.04
CA ILE A 113 10.90 -7.12 -4.98
C ILE A 113 9.36 -7.15 -5.13
N THR A 114 8.66 -8.10 -4.50
CA THR A 114 7.21 -8.26 -4.66
C THR A 114 6.46 -7.56 -3.53
N ALA A 115 5.54 -6.68 -3.89
CA ALA A 115 4.70 -5.97 -2.92
C ALA A 115 3.83 -6.94 -2.12
N VAL A 116 3.75 -6.72 -0.81
CA VAL A 116 2.88 -7.49 0.09
C VAL A 116 1.51 -6.81 0.14
N SER A 117 0.48 -7.57 -0.19
CA SER A 117 -0.93 -7.14 -0.12
C SER A 117 -1.71 -7.79 1.02
N ASP A 118 -1.07 -8.62 1.85
CA ASP A 118 -1.73 -9.28 2.98
C ASP A 118 -2.16 -8.25 4.05
N PRO A 119 -3.48 -8.10 4.29
CA PRO A 119 -3.99 -7.16 5.28
C PRO A 119 -3.50 -7.41 6.70
N LYS A 120 -3.22 -8.67 7.07
CA LYS A 120 -2.79 -9.06 8.43
C LYS A 120 -1.47 -8.42 8.82
N LEU A 121 -0.54 -8.28 7.88
CA LEU A 121 0.74 -7.63 8.12
C LEU A 121 0.55 -6.16 8.53
N TYR A 122 -0.25 -5.43 7.75
CA TYR A 122 -0.54 -4.01 8.01
C TYR A 122 -1.38 -3.81 9.26
N GLN A 123 -2.37 -4.68 9.48
CA GLN A 123 -3.19 -4.65 10.69
C GLN A 123 -2.33 -4.81 11.95
N LYS A 124 -1.46 -5.82 11.99
CA LYS A 124 -0.54 -6.05 13.11
C LYS A 124 0.37 -4.84 13.37
N PHE A 125 0.91 -4.24 12.30
CA PHE A 125 1.73 -3.04 12.44
C PHE A 125 0.93 -1.86 13.02
N PHE A 126 -0.23 -1.55 12.45
CA PHE A 126 -1.03 -0.41 12.89
C PHE A 126 -1.68 -0.59 14.27
N GLU A 127 -2.01 -1.81 14.68
CA GLU A 127 -2.45 -2.11 16.04
C GLU A 127 -1.34 -1.84 17.05
N ALA A 128 -0.13 -2.33 16.78
CA ALA A 128 1.02 -2.07 17.63
C ALA A 128 1.38 -0.57 17.67
N LEU A 129 1.38 0.11 16.53
CA LEU A 129 1.64 1.55 16.45
C LEU A 129 0.58 2.36 17.21
N SER A 130 -0.70 2.06 17.04
CA SER A 130 -1.78 2.76 17.73
C SER A 130 -1.67 2.62 19.24
N LYS A 131 -1.33 1.43 19.73
CA LYS A 131 -1.10 1.19 21.16
C LYS A 131 0.11 1.99 21.66
N ALA A 132 1.21 2.01 20.93
CA ALA A 132 2.41 2.74 21.32
C ALA A 132 2.16 4.26 21.31
N MET A 133 1.49 4.79 20.28
CA MET A 133 1.11 6.21 20.21
C MET A 133 0.20 6.65 21.36
N PHE A 134 -0.74 5.79 21.76
CA PHE A 134 -1.60 6.07 22.92
C PHE A 134 -0.80 6.11 24.22
N LEU A 135 0.12 5.19 24.43
CA LEU A 135 0.97 5.14 25.63
C LEU A 135 1.85 6.38 25.73
N GLU A 136 2.51 6.77 24.62
CA GLU A 136 3.35 7.96 24.56
C GLU A 136 2.55 9.26 24.83
N ALA A 137 1.35 9.36 24.26
CA ALA A 137 0.47 10.52 24.46
C ALA A 137 -0.01 10.65 25.91
N ASN A 138 -0.07 9.54 26.68
CA ASN A 138 -0.54 9.52 28.05
C ASN A 138 0.60 9.44 29.10
N GLN A 139 1.85 9.37 28.69
CA GLN A 139 3.01 9.54 29.56
C GLN A 139 3.25 11.04 29.84
N VAL A 140 2.25 11.70 30.38
CA VAL A 140 2.42 13.06 30.91
C VAL A 140 2.92 12.91 32.34
N ASN A 141 4.15 13.34 32.60
CA ASN A 141 4.72 13.50 33.92
C ASN A 141 4.01 14.62 34.69
#